data_4802e587a72f8d32960232d3e7adfd7a
#
_entry.id   4802e587a72f8d32960232d3e7adfd7a
#
_cell.length_a   1.000
_cell.length_b   1.000
_cell.length_c   1.000
_cell.angle_alpha   90.00
_cell.angle_beta   90.00
_cell.angle_gamma   90.00
#
_symmetry.space_group_name_H-M   'P 1'
#
loop_
_entity.id
_entity.type
_entity.pdbx_description
1 polymer ?
#
loop_
_entity_poly.entity_id
_entity_poly.type
_entity_poly.pdbx_seq_one_letter_code
_entity_poly.pdbx_strand_id
1 'polypeptide(L)'
;MNKLASKALVVLAASAMAIPALAADKNDKVTLLESPVKVSEISGIDGFIGDRMKLNRDVYLKNFPIDKYVDFVVNRQHTGWDWTRAEQHGKWIESAYLSAIQGKDKELYQKVKKELYRIIASQEPNGYLGATAKSYRSAKRPIRGMDPYELYFVFHAFETVYEETGDKKVLKSVERLADYFLANFGPGKNEFWPSKLRAPENKRKVLSGTSDFAGHSVHY
;
A
#
# COMPACT_ATOMS: atom_id res chain seq x y z
N MET A 1 -47.73 -43.41 46.63
CA MET A 1 -46.35 -42.87 46.94
C MET A 1 -45.79 -42.25 45.70
N ASN A 2 -46.03 -40.95 45.52
CA ASN A 2 -45.61 -40.19 44.31
C ASN A 2 -44.32 -39.50 44.60
N LYS A 3 -43.28 -39.84 43.82
CA LYS A 3 -42.04 -39.09 43.78
C LYS A 3 -42.13 -38.07 42.65
N LEU A 4 -42.47 -36.86 43.04
CA LEU A 4 -42.31 -35.70 42.17
C LEU A 4 -40.83 -35.39 42.05
N ALA A 5 -40.24 -35.69 40.88
CA ALA A 5 -38.91 -35.24 40.53
C ALA A 5 -38.99 -33.78 40.11
N SER A 6 -38.54 -32.91 41.00
CA SER A 6 -38.32 -31.49 40.70
C SER A 6 -37.24 -31.34 39.67
N LYS A 7 -37.62 -31.02 38.43
CA LYS A 7 -36.67 -30.57 37.42
C LYS A 7 -36.37 -29.10 37.68
N ALA A 8 -35.27 -28.85 38.36
CA ALA A 8 -34.72 -27.51 38.42
C ALA A 8 -34.24 -27.12 37.02
N LEU A 9 -35.00 -26.27 36.37
CA LEU A 9 -34.62 -25.63 35.12
C LEU A 9 -33.59 -24.55 35.47
N VAL A 10 -32.30 -24.89 35.31
CA VAL A 10 -31.25 -23.88 35.37
C VAL A 10 -31.32 -23.09 34.07
N VAL A 11 -32.01 -21.97 34.12
CA VAL A 11 -31.92 -20.95 33.06
C VAL A 11 -30.55 -20.27 33.21
N LEU A 12 -29.57 -20.76 32.48
CA LEU A 12 -28.35 -19.98 32.23
C LEU A 12 -28.76 -18.79 31.35
N ALA A 13 -29.04 -17.67 32.01
CA ALA A 13 -29.06 -16.39 31.36
C ALA A 13 -27.60 -16.10 30.91
N ALA A 14 -27.27 -16.53 29.71
CA ALA A 14 -26.13 -15.99 28.99
C ALA A 14 -26.44 -14.52 28.74
N SER A 15 -26.06 -13.67 29.68
CA SER A 15 -25.94 -12.24 29.44
C SER A 15 -24.86 -12.10 28.39
N ALA A 16 -25.27 -12.16 27.12
CA ALA A 16 -24.52 -11.60 26.03
C ALA A 16 -24.33 -10.11 26.41
N MET A 17 -23.20 -9.80 27.02
CA MET A 17 -22.72 -8.42 27.00
C MET A 17 -22.55 -8.12 25.52
N ALA A 18 -23.58 -7.55 24.92
CA ALA A 18 -23.46 -6.80 23.71
C ALA A 18 -22.47 -5.67 24.06
N ILE A 19 -21.20 -5.87 23.73
CA ILE A 19 -20.29 -4.76 23.58
C ILE A 19 -21.03 -3.88 22.56
N PRO A 20 -21.50 -2.67 22.96
CA PRO A 20 -22.02 -1.78 21.93
C PRO A 20 -20.88 -1.65 20.94
N ALA A 21 -21.06 -2.21 19.73
CA ALA A 21 -20.26 -1.76 18.63
C ALA A 21 -20.40 -0.26 18.69
N LEU A 22 -19.32 0.43 19.02
CA LEU A 22 -19.24 1.87 18.82
C LEU A 22 -19.55 2.02 17.34
N ALA A 23 -20.83 2.24 17.03
CA ALA A 23 -21.22 2.76 15.75
C ALA A 23 -20.48 4.08 15.68
N ALA A 24 -19.37 4.08 14.96
CA ALA A 24 -18.70 5.31 14.63
C ALA A 24 -19.79 6.21 14.07
N ASP A 25 -20.07 7.28 14.80
CA ASP A 25 -21.05 8.26 14.36
C ASP A 25 -20.57 8.74 12.99
N LYS A 26 -21.34 8.41 11.95
CA LYS A 26 -21.03 8.80 10.57
C LYS A 26 -20.92 10.31 10.40
N ASN A 27 -21.21 11.06 11.44
CA ASN A 27 -21.15 12.51 11.50
C ASN A 27 -19.99 13.03 12.39
N ASP A 28 -19.16 12.17 12.95
CA ASP A 28 -17.95 12.61 13.64
C ASP A 28 -16.97 13.12 12.58
N LYS A 29 -17.21 14.33 12.13
CA LYS A 29 -16.25 15.10 11.37
C LYS A 29 -15.10 15.38 12.31
N VAL A 30 -14.04 14.57 12.20
CA VAL A 30 -12.77 14.91 12.79
C VAL A 30 -12.41 16.29 12.24
N THR A 31 -12.64 17.31 13.05
CA THR A 31 -12.20 18.66 12.72
C THR A 31 -10.70 18.67 12.94
N LEU A 32 -9.94 18.59 11.86
CA LEU A 32 -8.50 18.84 11.95
C LEU A 32 -8.33 20.27 12.45
N LEU A 33 -7.61 20.44 13.54
CA LEU A 33 -7.29 21.76 14.10
C LEU A 33 -6.45 22.57 13.11
N GLU A 34 -5.69 21.86 12.26
CA GLU A 34 -4.85 22.43 11.22
C GLU A 34 -4.98 21.60 9.95
N SER A 35 -5.07 22.25 8.81
CA SER A 35 -5.00 21.59 7.51
C SER A 35 -3.53 21.42 7.12
N PRO A 36 -3.14 20.24 6.58
CA PRO A 36 -1.80 20.07 6.03
C PRO A 36 -1.51 21.14 4.97
N VAL A 37 -0.32 21.72 5.02
CA VAL A 37 0.14 22.65 3.99
C VAL A 37 0.42 21.85 2.71
N LYS A 38 -0.14 22.29 1.60
CA LYS A 38 0.18 21.68 0.30
C LYS A 38 1.60 22.00 -0.12
N VAL A 39 2.27 21.05 -0.73
CA VAL A 39 3.64 21.25 -1.21
C VAL A 39 3.73 22.40 -2.22
N SER A 40 2.68 22.62 -3.00
CA SER A 40 2.55 23.75 -3.93
C SER A 40 2.56 25.12 -3.26
N GLU A 41 2.21 25.20 -1.97
CA GLU A 41 2.18 26.42 -1.17
C GLU A 41 3.53 26.73 -0.51
N ILE A 42 4.44 25.76 -0.51
CA ILE A 42 5.78 25.91 0.08
C ILE A 42 6.70 26.64 -0.93
N SER A 43 7.17 27.80 -0.53
CA SER A 43 8.08 28.61 -1.35
C SER A 43 9.16 29.27 -0.48
N GLY A 44 10.18 29.86 -1.13
CA GLY A 44 11.19 30.63 -0.42
C GLY A 44 12.16 29.81 0.44
N ILE A 45 12.37 28.52 0.10
CA ILE A 45 13.38 27.71 0.75
C ILE A 45 14.73 28.00 0.08
N ASP A 46 15.53 28.82 0.73
CA ASP A 46 16.84 29.26 0.26
C ASP A 46 17.99 28.67 1.11
N GLY A 47 19.22 29.05 0.75
CA GLY A 47 20.44 28.63 1.42
C GLY A 47 20.71 27.14 1.28
N PHE A 48 21.40 26.56 2.25
CA PHE A 48 21.89 25.17 2.18
C PHE A 48 20.78 24.16 1.85
N ILE A 49 19.61 24.28 2.48
CA ILE A 49 18.49 23.35 2.24
C ILE A 49 17.94 23.54 0.82
N GLY A 50 17.69 24.78 0.40
CA GLY A 50 17.21 25.09 -0.95
C GLY A 50 18.17 24.59 -2.04
N ASP A 51 19.48 24.78 -1.83
CA ASP A 51 20.51 24.30 -2.74
C ASP A 51 20.51 22.77 -2.84
N ARG A 52 20.34 22.04 -1.73
CA ARG A 52 20.24 20.58 -1.71
C ARG A 52 18.96 20.08 -2.39
N MET A 53 17.84 20.72 -2.18
CA MET A 53 16.58 20.42 -2.86
C MET A 53 16.73 20.60 -4.38
N LYS A 54 17.32 21.71 -4.79
CA LYS A 54 17.59 22.00 -6.20
C LYS A 54 18.55 20.96 -6.82
N LEU A 55 19.64 20.64 -6.13
CA LEU A 55 20.60 19.64 -6.58
C LEU A 55 19.95 18.26 -6.73
N ASN A 56 19.13 17.85 -5.74
CA ASN A 56 18.40 16.59 -5.81
C ASN A 56 17.45 16.55 -7.03
N ARG A 57 16.69 17.61 -7.24
CA ARG A 57 15.78 17.71 -8.39
C ARG A 57 16.53 17.68 -9.73
N ASP A 58 17.48 18.60 -9.90
CA ASP A 58 18.06 18.88 -11.20
C ASP A 58 19.13 17.83 -11.62
N VAL A 59 19.81 17.23 -10.65
CA VAL A 59 20.87 16.24 -10.92
C VAL A 59 20.38 14.81 -10.70
N TYR A 60 19.76 14.51 -9.56
CA TYR A 60 19.37 13.12 -9.25
C TYR A 60 18.04 12.74 -9.90
N LEU A 61 16.94 13.42 -9.55
CA LEU A 61 15.61 13.01 -9.98
C LEU A 61 15.41 13.10 -11.50
N LYS A 62 15.91 14.13 -12.14
CA LYS A 62 15.82 14.28 -13.61
C LYS A 62 16.63 13.22 -14.35
N ASN A 63 17.79 12.85 -13.85
CA ASN A 63 18.69 11.89 -14.50
C ASN A 63 18.48 10.44 -14.06
N PHE A 64 17.61 10.20 -13.08
CA PHE A 64 17.31 8.86 -12.63
C PHE A 64 16.70 8.03 -13.79
N PRO A 65 17.23 6.83 -14.07
CA PRO A 65 16.78 6.00 -15.19
C PRO A 65 15.44 5.28 -14.87
N ILE A 66 14.42 6.06 -14.54
CA ILE A 66 13.12 5.56 -14.06
C ILE A 66 12.42 4.66 -15.07
N ASP A 67 12.61 4.92 -16.36
CA ASP A 67 12.09 4.11 -17.45
C ASP A 67 12.42 2.62 -17.29
N LYS A 68 13.66 2.28 -16.91
CA LYS A 68 14.09 0.90 -16.68
C LYS A 68 13.35 0.22 -15.53
N TYR A 69 13.08 0.96 -14.47
CA TYR A 69 12.33 0.45 -13.31
C TYR A 69 10.85 0.31 -13.61
N VAL A 70 10.28 1.25 -14.35
CA VAL A 70 8.91 1.16 -14.83
C VAL A 70 8.77 0.02 -15.82
N ASP A 71 9.68 -0.16 -16.76
CA ASP A 71 9.68 -1.30 -17.71
C ASP A 71 9.68 -2.65 -16.98
N PHE A 72 10.47 -2.76 -15.91
CA PHE A 72 10.51 -3.97 -15.08
C PHE A 72 9.13 -4.30 -14.49
N VAL A 73 8.41 -3.30 -13.99
CA VAL A 73 7.07 -3.47 -13.41
C VAL A 73 6.03 -3.71 -14.50
N VAL A 74 6.00 -2.90 -15.54
CA VAL A 74 4.99 -2.97 -16.62
C VAL A 74 5.04 -4.31 -17.33
N ASN A 75 6.26 -4.84 -17.52
CA ASN A 75 6.49 -6.12 -18.19
C ASN A 75 6.46 -7.33 -17.24
N ARG A 76 6.15 -7.13 -15.96
CA ARG A 76 6.06 -8.22 -14.96
C ARG A 76 7.32 -9.08 -14.94
N GLN A 77 8.49 -8.47 -14.89
CA GLN A 77 9.78 -9.16 -15.02
C GLN A 77 10.26 -9.81 -13.72
N HIS A 78 9.55 -9.63 -12.61
CA HIS A 78 9.94 -10.21 -11.33
C HIS A 78 9.62 -11.70 -11.30
N THR A 79 10.66 -12.54 -11.17
CA THR A 79 10.58 -14.00 -11.17
C THR A 79 11.11 -14.66 -9.89
N GLY A 80 11.52 -13.87 -8.90
CA GLY A 80 12.14 -14.39 -7.67
C GLY A 80 12.39 -13.33 -6.61
N TRP A 81 13.50 -13.47 -5.91
CA TRP A 81 13.95 -12.54 -4.86
C TRP A 81 14.83 -11.42 -5.45
N ASP A 82 14.25 -10.55 -6.22
CA ASP A 82 14.95 -9.37 -6.70
C ASP A 82 14.52 -8.17 -5.84
N TRP A 83 15.27 -7.92 -4.79
CA TRP A 83 14.94 -7.07 -3.65
C TRP A 83 14.73 -5.59 -3.95
N THR A 84 15.15 -5.08 -5.10
CA THR A 84 15.37 -3.63 -5.19
C THR A 84 14.79 -2.96 -6.42
N ARG A 85 14.22 -3.72 -7.36
CA ARG A 85 13.86 -3.12 -8.64
C ARG A 85 12.47 -2.53 -8.67
N ALA A 86 11.49 -3.23 -8.09
CA ALA A 86 10.11 -2.81 -8.24
C ALA A 86 9.65 -1.75 -7.21
N GLU A 87 10.39 -1.52 -6.13
CA GLU A 87 10.09 -0.43 -5.18
C GLU A 87 10.50 0.95 -5.69
N GLN A 88 11.51 1.00 -6.57
CA GLN A 88 12.13 2.26 -6.99
C GLN A 88 11.17 3.16 -7.76
N HIS A 89 10.26 2.59 -8.52
CA HIS A 89 9.31 3.38 -9.29
C HIS A 89 8.33 4.15 -8.41
N GLY A 90 7.80 3.54 -7.33
CA GLY A 90 6.92 4.22 -6.38
C GLY A 90 7.67 5.33 -5.64
N LYS A 91 8.83 5.02 -5.06
CA LYS A 91 9.67 5.99 -4.36
C LYS A 91 10.05 7.18 -5.24
N TRP A 92 10.41 6.91 -6.49
CA TRP A 92 10.80 7.98 -7.41
C TRP A 92 9.59 8.84 -7.82
N ILE A 93 8.43 8.22 -8.12
CA ILE A 93 7.21 8.97 -8.52
C ILE A 93 6.85 9.98 -7.44
N GLU A 94 6.77 9.55 -6.18
CA GLU A 94 6.44 10.44 -5.08
C GLU A 94 7.46 11.57 -4.93
N SER A 95 8.74 11.22 -4.79
CA SER A 95 9.81 12.20 -4.56
C SER A 95 9.94 13.18 -5.72
N ALA A 96 9.85 12.68 -6.96
CA ALA A 96 9.95 13.50 -8.15
C ALA A 96 8.73 14.40 -8.35
N TYR A 97 7.52 13.88 -8.03
CA TYR A 97 6.29 14.65 -8.08
C TYR A 97 6.35 15.84 -7.10
N LEU A 98 6.60 15.58 -5.83
CA LEU A 98 6.70 16.62 -4.80
C LEU A 98 7.79 17.64 -5.13
N SER A 99 8.94 17.18 -5.59
CA SER A 99 10.04 18.05 -6.01
C SER A 99 9.70 18.90 -7.24
N ALA A 100 8.95 18.34 -8.19
CA ALA A 100 8.51 19.06 -9.39
C ALA A 100 7.49 20.16 -9.03
N ILE A 101 6.54 19.86 -8.15
CA ILE A 101 5.54 20.83 -7.70
C ILE A 101 6.20 21.96 -6.90
N GLN A 102 7.01 21.62 -5.90
CA GLN A 102 7.71 22.62 -5.08
C GLN A 102 8.63 23.49 -5.91
N GLY A 103 9.39 22.91 -6.84
CA GLY A 103 10.32 23.62 -7.73
C GLY A 103 9.68 24.26 -8.96
N LYS A 104 8.37 24.08 -9.16
CA LYS A 104 7.62 24.51 -10.36
C LYS A 104 8.27 23.99 -11.66
N ASP A 105 8.83 22.78 -11.60
CA ASP A 105 9.57 22.16 -12.69
C ASP A 105 8.64 21.37 -13.62
N LYS A 106 8.26 22.00 -14.72
CA LYS A 106 7.32 21.42 -15.71
C LYS A 106 7.90 20.18 -16.41
N GLU A 107 9.20 20.14 -16.65
CA GLU A 107 9.83 19.01 -17.33
C GLU A 107 9.78 17.74 -16.46
N LEU A 108 10.22 17.87 -15.20
CA LEU A 108 10.16 16.76 -14.26
C LEU A 108 8.71 16.32 -14.00
N TYR A 109 7.79 17.27 -13.89
CA TYR A 109 6.35 16.96 -13.76
C TYR A 109 5.82 16.11 -14.93
N GLN A 110 6.16 16.46 -16.17
CA GLN A 110 5.74 15.69 -17.35
C GLN A 110 6.40 14.31 -17.38
N LYS A 111 7.67 14.19 -16.96
CA LYS A 111 8.35 12.90 -16.82
C LYS A 111 7.63 12.01 -15.80
N VAL A 112 7.29 12.54 -14.63
CA VAL A 112 6.51 11.82 -13.61
C VAL A 112 5.17 11.36 -14.15
N LYS A 113 4.43 12.27 -14.76
CA LYS A 113 3.10 11.99 -15.31
C LYS A 113 3.14 10.87 -16.37
N LYS A 114 4.14 10.90 -17.25
CA LYS A 114 4.34 9.85 -18.25
C LYS A 114 4.51 8.48 -17.60
N GLU A 115 5.41 8.37 -16.63
CA GLU A 115 5.73 7.08 -16.02
C GLU A 115 4.58 6.58 -15.12
N LEU A 116 3.93 7.47 -14.38
CA LEU A 116 2.73 7.17 -13.61
C LEU A 116 1.63 6.54 -14.49
N TYR A 117 1.32 7.16 -15.63
CA TYR A 117 0.29 6.63 -16.51
C TYR A 117 0.70 5.35 -17.25
N ARG A 118 1.97 5.11 -17.47
CA ARG A 118 2.46 3.82 -17.96
C ARG A 118 2.18 2.71 -16.95
N ILE A 119 2.42 2.95 -15.66
CA ILE A 119 2.12 2.00 -14.60
C ILE A 119 0.61 1.76 -14.52
N ILE A 120 -0.22 2.80 -14.49
CA ILE A 120 -1.68 2.68 -14.47
C ILE A 120 -2.19 1.86 -15.66
N ALA A 121 -1.67 2.12 -16.86
CA ALA A 121 -2.06 1.39 -18.06
C ALA A 121 -1.69 -0.10 -18.03
N SER A 122 -0.68 -0.48 -17.24
CA SER A 122 -0.25 -1.85 -17.08
C SER A 122 -1.06 -2.65 -16.04
N GLN A 123 -1.98 -2.01 -15.34
CA GLN A 123 -2.78 -2.66 -14.30
C GLN A 123 -3.64 -3.79 -14.87
N GLU A 124 -3.52 -4.98 -14.28
CA GLU A 124 -4.28 -6.14 -14.73
C GLU A 124 -5.80 -5.96 -14.51
N PRO A 125 -6.65 -6.66 -15.27
CA PRO A 125 -8.11 -6.57 -15.12
C PRO A 125 -8.60 -6.85 -13.69
N ASN A 126 -7.92 -7.75 -12.97
CA ASN A 126 -8.23 -8.07 -11.57
C ASN A 126 -7.72 -7.04 -10.55
N GLY A 127 -7.06 -5.97 -10.99
CA GLY A 127 -6.54 -4.90 -10.14
C GLY A 127 -5.07 -5.04 -9.73
N TYR A 128 -4.42 -6.16 -10.02
CA TYR A 128 -3.00 -6.33 -9.69
C TYR A 128 -2.11 -5.33 -10.42
N LEU A 129 -1.14 -4.75 -9.71
CA LEU A 129 -0.26 -3.69 -10.22
C LEU A 129 1.23 -3.95 -9.92
N GLY A 130 1.56 -5.08 -9.29
CA GLY A 130 2.94 -5.44 -8.94
C GLY A 130 3.77 -5.90 -10.12
N ALA A 131 5.04 -6.17 -9.86
CA ALA A 131 6.04 -6.56 -10.87
C ALA A 131 6.11 -8.07 -11.10
N THR A 132 5.46 -8.90 -10.27
CA THR A 132 5.62 -10.36 -10.36
C THR A 132 4.87 -10.95 -11.54
N ALA A 133 5.56 -11.74 -12.34
CA ALA A 133 4.99 -12.43 -13.49
C ALA A 133 3.81 -13.33 -13.09
N LYS A 134 2.79 -13.40 -13.94
CA LYS A 134 1.57 -14.16 -13.66
C LYS A 134 1.84 -15.66 -13.40
N SER A 135 2.84 -16.24 -14.07
CA SER A 135 3.26 -17.64 -13.88
C SER A 135 3.78 -17.94 -12.47
N TYR A 136 4.20 -16.93 -11.73
CA TYR A 136 4.67 -17.06 -10.34
C TYR A 136 3.58 -16.77 -9.30
N ARG A 137 2.38 -16.38 -9.73
CA ARG A 137 1.21 -16.10 -8.89
C ARG A 137 0.15 -17.17 -9.05
N SER A 138 -0.63 -17.44 -8.02
CA SER A 138 -1.76 -18.36 -8.04
C SER A 138 -2.84 -17.89 -7.07
N ALA A 139 -4.03 -18.52 -7.09
CA ALA A 139 -5.10 -18.21 -6.13
C ALA A 139 -4.66 -18.39 -4.65
N LYS A 140 -3.75 -19.33 -4.37
CA LYS A 140 -3.17 -19.55 -3.04
C LYS A 140 -1.97 -18.63 -2.74
N ARG A 141 -1.42 -17.99 -3.75
CA ARG A 141 -0.29 -17.07 -3.65
C ARG A 141 -0.50 -15.93 -4.66
N PRO A 142 -1.47 -15.06 -4.40
CA PRO A 142 -1.83 -13.98 -5.33
C PRO A 142 -0.74 -12.92 -5.46
N ILE A 143 0.13 -12.82 -4.46
CA ILE A 143 1.35 -12.00 -4.45
C ILE A 143 2.56 -12.86 -4.11
N ARG A 144 3.74 -12.39 -4.45
CA ARG A 144 5.00 -13.11 -4.23
C ARG A 144 6.09 -12.20 -3.71
N GLY A 145 7.02 -12.81 -2.94
CA GLY A 145 8.22 -12.14 -2.51
C GLY A 145 7.97 -10.77 -1.87
N MET A 146 8.54 -9.77 -2.48
CA MET A 146 8.48 -8.38 -2.04
C MET A 146 7.29 -7.57 -2.58
N ASP A 147 6.41 -8.19 -3.38
CA ASP A 147 5.22 -7.48 -3.93
C ASP A 147 4.50 -6.57 -2.92
N PRO A 148 4.20 -7.02 -1.68
CA PRO A 148 3.49 -6.16 -0.74
C PRO A 148 4.30 -4.93 -0.33
N TYR A 149 5.60 -5.08 -0.16
CA TYR A 149 6.50 -3.98 0.16
C TYR A 149 6.61 -3.00 -1.02
N GLU A 150 6.77 -3.52 -2.23
CA GLU A 150 6.83 -2.74 -3.46
C GLU A 150 5.52 -1.99 -3.72
N LEU A 151 4.39 -2.67 -3.55
CA LEU A 151 3.05 -2.09 -3.73
C LEU A 151 2.72 -1.02 -2.67
N TYR A 152 3.30 -1.10 -1.47
CA TYR A 152 3.20 -0.04 -0.48
C TYR A 152 3.67 1.31 -1.05
N PHE A 153 4.83 1.33 -1.70
CA PHE A 153 5.35 2.57 -2.32
C PHE A 153 4.51 3.04 -3.51
N VAL A 154 3.86 2.11 -4.22
CA VAL A 154 2.91 2.47 -5.28
C VAL A 154 1.67 3.13 -4.70
N PHE A 155 1.09 2.55 -3.64
CA PHE A 155 -0.04 3.15 -2.94
C PHE A 155 0.28 4.56 -2.48
N HIS A 156 1.39 4.71 -1.78
CA HIS A 156 1.79 5.99 -1.20
C HIS A 156 2.03 7.06 -2.27
N ALA A 157 2.73 6.70 -3.34
CA ALA A 157 2.97 7.60 -4.46
C ALA A 157 1.67 8.03 -5.16
N PHE A 158 0.75 7.09 -5.36
CA PHE A 158 -0.51 7.37 -6.04
C PHE A 158 -1.45 8.18 -5.16
N GLU A 159 -1.49 7.89 -3.86
CA GLU A 159 -2.21 8.68 -2.86
C GLU A 159 -1.73 10.13 -2.88
N THR A 160 -0.42 10.35 -2.74
CA THR A 160 0.20 11.68 -2.80
C THR A 160 -0.19 12.44 -4.08
N VAL A 161 -0.10 11.78 -5.24
CA VAL A 161 -0.48 12.43 -6.51
C VAL A 161 -1.98 12.72 -6.56
N TYR A 162 -2.82 11.82 -6.05
CA TYR A 162 -4.27 12.04 -6.04
C TYR A 162 -4.67 13.18 -5.11
N GLU A 163 -4.11 13.25 -3.90
CA GLU A 163 -4.40 14.31 -2.93
C GLU A 163 -4.07 15.70 -3.48
N GLU A 164 -2.96 15.80 -4.20
CA GLU A 164 -2.53 17.07 -4.81
C GLU A 164 -3.31 17.45 -6.08
N THR A 165 -3.74 16.47 -6.87
CA THR A 165 -4.32 16.72 -8.22
C THR A 165 -5.82 16.47 -8.32
N GLY A 166 -6.37 15.63 -7.47
CA GLY A 166 -7.75 15.11 -7.64
C GLY A 166 -7.92 14.17 -8.85
N ASP A 167 -6.83 13.64 -9.42
CA ASP A 167 -6.86 12.81 -10.63
C ASP A 167 -7.63 11.51 -10.43
N LYS A 168 -8.82 11.42 -10.99
CA LYS A 168 -9.72 10.27 -10.87
C LYS A 168 -9.17 8.98 -11.49
N LYS A 169 -8.23 9.05 -12.43
CA LYS A 169 -7.60 7.85 -12.99
C LYS A 169 -6.62 7.23 -11.98
N VAL A 170 -5.90 8.07 -11.25
CA VAL A 170 -5.01 7.64 -10.17
C VAL A 170 -5.84 7.01 -9.07
N LEU A 171 -6.89 7.69 -8.57
CA LEU A 171 -7.80 7.16 -7.57
C LEU A 171 -8.35 5.78 -7.98
N LYS A 172 -8.90 5.67 -9.19
CA LYS A 172 -9.45 4.41 -9.68
C LYS A 172 -8.43 3.29 -9.74
N SER A 173 -7.16 3.59 -10.02
CA SER A 173 -6.09 2.58 -9.99
C SER A 173 -5.81 2.09 -8.58
N VAL A 174 -5.79 3.00 -7.60
CA VAL A 174 -5.62 2.67 -6.18
C VAL A 174 -6.79 1.83 -5.66
N GLU A 175 -8.03 2.25 -5.95
CA GLU A 175 -9.24 1.49 -5.59
C GLU A 175 -9.19 0.05 -6.14
N ARG A 176 -8.86 -0.12 -7.41
CA ARG A 176 -8.73 -1.45 -8.01
C ARG A 176 -7.62 -2.30 -7.38
N LEU A 177 -6.52 -1.69 -6.97
CA LEU A 177 -5.45 -2.38 -6.25
C LEU A 177 -5.92 -2.78 -4.84
N ALA A 178 -6.65 -1.90 -4.15
CA ALA A 178 -7.26 -2.21 -2.86
C ALA A 178 -8.27 -3.37 -2.98
N ASP A 179 -9.12 -3.33 -4.00
CA ASP A 179 -10.07 -4.41 -4.30
C ASP A 179 -9.35 -5.75 -4.56
N TYR A 180 -8.20 -5.72 -5.24
CA TYR A 180 -7.38 -6.91 -5.43
C TYR A 180 -6.92 -7.50 -4.09
N PHE A 181 -6.48 -6.65 -3.15
CA PHE A 181 -6.11 -7.12 -1.82
C PHE A 181 -7.32 -7.66 -1.06
N LEU A 182 -8.44 -6.95 -1.05
CA LEU A 182 -9.68 -7.39 -0.38
C LEU A 182 -10.24 -8.69 -0.98
N ALA A 183 -10.10 -8.90 -2.28
CA ALA A 183 -10.53 -10.14 -2.93
C ALA A 183 -9.67 -11.35 -2.53
N ASN A 184 -8.39 -11.14 -2.27
CA ASN A 184 -7.43 -12.22 -2.09
C ASN A 184 -7.03 -12.49 -0.63
N PHE A 185 -7.21 -11.51 0.27
CA PHE A 185 -6.73 -11.57 1.65
C PHE A 185 -7.85 -11.28 2.65
N GLY A 186 -7.70 -11.82 3.86
CA GLY A 186 -8.64 -11.63 4.95
C GLY A 186 -9.21 -12.94 5.51
N PRO A 187 -10.20 -12.87 6.41
CA PRO A 187 -10.81 -14.04 7.01
C PRO A 187 -11.35 -15.03 5.96
N GLY A 188 -10.94 -16.29 6.05
CA GLY A 188 -11.33 -17.34 5.11
C GLY A 188 -10.66 -17.28 3.72
N LYS A 189 -9.72 -16.39 3.52
CA LYS A 189 -8.91 -16.23 2.31
C LYS A 189 -7.43 -16.46 2.63
N ASN A 190 -6.52 -15.90 1.81
CA ASN A 190 -5.12 -15.89 2.17
C ASN A 190 -4.90 -14.94 3.36
N GLU A 191 -4.20 -15.39 4.37
CA GLU A 191 -3.89 -14.58 5.54
C GLU A 191 -2.45 -14.09 5.43
N PHE A 192 -2.25 -12.76 5.43
CA PHE A 192 -0.92 -12.16 5.54
C PHE A 192 -0.28 -12.45 6.89
N TRP A 193 -1.12 -12.45 7.94
CA TRP A 193 -0.75 -12.68 9.32
C TRP A 193 -1.48 -13.92 9.82
N PRO A 194 -1.07 -15.12 9.42
CA PRO A 194 -1.72 -16.29 9.96
C PRO A 194 -1.57 -16.24 11.48
N SER A 195 -2.64 -16.59 12.18
CA SER A 195 -2.66 -16.70 13.65
C SER A 195 -1.50 -17.55 14.21
N LYS A 196 -0.88 -18.34 13.34
CA LYS A 196 0.32 -19.13 13.54
C LYS A 196 1.64 -18.33 13.65
N LEU A 197 1.64 -17.02 13.37
CA LEU A 197 2.80 -16.17 13.70
C LEU A 197 3.04 -16.04 15.21
N ARG A 198 2.05 -16.36 16.02
CA ARG A 198 2.22 -16.56 17.46
C ARG A 198 2.74 -17.97 17.80
N ALA A 199 2.95 -18.82 16.81
CA ALA A 199 3.45 -20.17 17.03
C ALA A 199 4.94 -20.17 17.38
N PRO A 200 5.39 -21.17 18.15
CA PRO A 200 6.79 -21.35 18.52
C PRO A 200 7.72 -21.31 17.31
N GLU A 201 8.92 -20.84 17.52
CA GLU A 201 9.93 -20.49 16.51
C GLU A 201 10.24 -21.61 15.49
N ASN A 202 10.10 -22.87 15.91
CA ASN A 202 10.30 -24.05 15.05
C ASN A 202 9.25 -24.23 13.95
N LYS A 203 8.12 -23.52 14.00
CA LYS A 203 7.07 -23.52 12.96
C LYS A 203 7.15 -22.33 11.99
N ARG A 204 8.07 -21.40 12.18
CA ARG A 204 8.27 -20.24 11.31
C ARG A 204 8.77 -20.61 9.90
N LYS A 205 9.42 -21.76 9.74
CA LYS A 205 9.94 -22.22 8.44
C LYS A 205 8.88 -22.42 7.35
N VAL A 206 7.61 -22.53 7.71
CA VAL A 206 6.52 -22.74 6.74
C VAL A 206 6.11 -21.44 6.04
N LEU A 207 6.56 -20.29 6.54
CA LEU A 207 6.18 -18.97 6.06
C LEU A 207 7.24 -18.32 5.13
N SER A 208 8.20 -19.07 4.67
CA SER A 208 9.38 -18.59 3.94
C SER A 208 9.13 -17.85 2.62
N GLY A 209 7.90 -17.65 2.23
CA GLY A 209 7.56 -16.82 1.04
C GLY A 209 6.85 -15.51 1.37
N THR A 210 6.41 -15.33 2.62
CA THR A 210 5.72 -14.12 3.09
C THR A 210 6.28 -13.60 4.41
N SER A 211 7.19 -14.36 5.05
CA SER A 211 7.73 -14.04 6.37
C SER A 211 8.60 -12.78 6.38
N ASP A 212 9.27 -12.51 5.27
CA ASP A 212 10.16 -11.35 5.21
C ASP A 212 9.39 -10.05 5.10
N PHE A 213 8.20 -10.09 4.49
CA PHE A 213 7.31 -8.96 4.48
C PHE A 213 6.80 -8.62 5.88
N ALA A 214 6.44 -9.66 6.66
CA ALA A 214 6.00 -9.47 8.04
C ALA A 214 7.06 -8.79 8.92
N GLY A 215 8.34 -9.07 8.69
CA GLY A 215 9.46 -8.45 9.40
C GLY A 215 9.67 -6.97 9.05
N HIS A 216 9.35 -6.58 7.83
CA HIS A 216 9.56 -5.20 7.36
C HIS A 216 8.36 -4.27 7.53
N SER A 217 7.14 -4.80 7.55
CA SER A 217 5.92 -3.98 7.70
C SER A 217 5.57 -3.60 9.14
N VAL A 218 6.26 -4.16 10.15
CA VAL A 218 5.99 -3.88 11.57
C VAL A 218 6.63 -2.57 12.04
N HIS A 219 7.38 -1.89 11.21
CA HIS A 219 8.09 -0.67 11.57
C HIS A 219 7.44 0.62 11.07
N TYR A 220 6.18 0.54 10.60
CA TYR A 220 5.43 1.73 10.17
C TYR A 220 4.04 1.77 10.79
#